data_586be9104003f9edb1a83020b30e100c
#
_entry.id   586be9104003f9edb1a83020b30e100c
#
_cell.length_a   1.000
_cell.length_b   1.000
_cell.length_c   1.000
_cell.angle_alpha   90.00
_cell.angle_beta   90.00
_cell.angle_gamma   90.00
#
_symmetry.space_group_name_H-M   'P 1'
#
loop_
_entity.id
_entity.type
_entity.pdbx_description
1 polymer ?
#
loop_
_entity_poly.entity_id
_entity_poly.type
_entity_poly.pdbx_seq_one_letter_code
_entity_poly.pdbx_strand_id
1 'polypeptide(L)'
;MNLFVAVCRAGNCLAALLAAVASLATFNALAAGTPAGTPIANSATLTYSIGGQVGVPLTAASPLVTVAEVINVVLTWQDGTPVSVNSPDPGKALAFLLTNTGNGAETFRLTRNNAIAGDQFDPVSVPAGAVYLESGSQAGFQATGPNADIAYVAGVNDPALAADASRTIYLYSSIPTGQATGALGYASLTAASATAGAPGALPGSTLAGLGQGGVDAVVGGSRAQAVAQGSYLVSGIALSVVKAVVAVQDPRGGAVVMPGAVLTYRVTLALTGAGIADNLSFTDPLSLATTFVPASITVDGNARTDALDTDNASFAAGAVAVVFGNTAAPATRVIEFKATVN
;
A
#
# COMPACT_ATOMS: atom_id res chain seq x y z
N MET A 1 -47.86 48.56 -2.65
CA MET A 1 -46.90 47.63 -2.01
C MET A 1 -47.44 46.23 -2.26
N ASN A 2 -47.10 45.68 -3.45
CA ASN A 2 -47.60 44.37 -3.90
C ASN A 2 -46.47 43.33 -3.77
N LEU A 3 -46.71 42.40 -2.87
CA LEU A 3 -45.83 41.25 -2.61
C LEU A 3 -46.10 40.17 -3.68
N PHE A 4 -45.20 39.98 -4.61
CA PHE A 4 -45.23 38.83 -5.53
C PHE A 4 -44.64 37.61 -4.81
N VAL A 5 -45.51 36.68 -4.43
CA VAL A 5 -45.11 35.34 -3.99
C VAL A 5 -44.92 34.50 -5.23
N ALA A 6 -43.69 34.17 -5.58
CA ALA A 6 -43.37 33.18 -6.62
C ALA A 6 -43.48 31.76 -6.04
N VAL A 7 -44.54 31.06 -6.41
CA VAL A 7 -44.71 29.64 -6.10
C VAL A 7 -43.81 28.81 -7.05
N CYS A 8 -42.69 28.36 -6.53
CA CYS A 8 -41.84 27.44 -7.25
C CYS A 8 -42.48 26.03 -7.22
N ARG A 9 -42.88 25.47 -8.38
CA ARG A 9 -43.40 24.10 -8.46
C ARG A 9 -42.27 23.12 -8.15
N ALA A 10 -42.50 22.23 -7.19
CA ALA A 10 -41.51 21.28 -6.64
C ALA A 10 -40.76 20.41 -7.65
N GLY A 11 -41.31 20.20 -8.84
CA GLY A 11 -40.67 19.39 -9.88
C GLY A 11 -39.48 20.06 -10.60
N ASN A 12 -39.53 21.38 -10.80
CA ASN A 12 -38.46 22.09 -11.53
C ASN A 12 -37.25 22.43 -10.64
N CYS A 13 -37.45 22.56 -9.33
CA CYS A 13 -36.35 22.78 -8.40
C CYS A 13 -35.49 21.51 -8.21
N LEU A 14 -36.11 20.34 -8.26
CA LEU A 14 -35.39 19.05 -8.15
C LEU A 14 -34.52 18.78 -9.39
N ALA A 15 -35.03 19.11 -10.58
CA ALA A 15 -34.26 18.97 -11.83
C ALA A 15 -33.06 19.93 -11.90
N ALA A 16 -33.20 21.16 -11.40
CA ALA A 16 -32.10 22.11 -11.32
C ALA A 16 -31.04 21.70 -10.29
N LEU A 17 -31.44 21.08 -9.16
CA LEU A 17 -30.51 20.57 -8.17
C LEU A 17 -29.76 19.33 -8.66
N LEU A 18 -30.43 18.41 -9.40
CA LEU A 18 -29.76 17.25 -10.03
C LEU A 18 -28.79 17.67 -11.14
N ALA A 19 -29.11 18.71 -11.92
CA ALA A 19 -28.20 19.22 -12.94
C ALA A 19 -26.97 19.92 -12.32
N ALA A 20 -27.12 20.59 -11.18
CA ALA A 20 -26.01 21.20 -10.44
C ALA A 20 -25.10 20.15 -9.77
N VAL A 21 -25.68 19.00 -9.33
CA VAL A 21 -24.89 17.88 -8.76
C VAL A 21 -24.18 17.09 -9.85
N ALA A 22 -24.76 16.96 -11.05
CA ALA A 22 -24.12 16.28 -12.17
C ALA A 22 -22.93 17.09 -12.76
N SER A 23 -22.89 18.40 -12.59
CA SER A 23 -21.76 19.23 -13.04
C SER A 23 -20.57 19.27 -12.03
N LEU A 24 -20.71 18.67 -10.85
CA LEU A 24 -19.62 18.45 -9.88
C LEU A 24 -18.87 17.13 -10.10
N ALA A 25 -19.23 16.38 -11.15
CA ALA A 25 -18.48 15.19 -11.53
C ALA A 25 -17.19 15.58 -12.24
N THR A 26 -16.08 15.26 -11.54
CA THR A 26 -14.74 15.07 -12.10
C THR A 26 -14.00 16.32 -12.57
N PHE A 27 -13.69 17.24 -11.68
CA PHE A 27 -12.36 17.84 -11.79
C PHE A 27 -11.37 16.81 -11.25
N ASN A 28 -10.82 15.97 -12.13
CA ASN A 28 -9.53 15.38 -11.87
C ASN A 28 -8.60 16.58 -11.66
N ALA A 29 -8.17 16.84 -10.44
CA ALA A 29 -7.07 17.74 -10.20
C ALA A 29 -5.85 17.10 -10.88
N LEU A 30 -5.55 17.50 -12.11
CA LEU A 30 -4.32 17.12 -12.80
C LEU A 30 -3.20 17.81 -12.03
N ALA A 31 -2.47 17.05 -11.22
CA ALA A 31 -1.32 17.55 -10.48
C ALA A 31 -0.24 18.08 -11.44
N ALA A 32 -0.23 17.62 -12.68
CA ALA A 32 0.74 17.96 -13.71
C ALA A 32 0.44 19.25 -14.49
N GLY A 33 -0.72 19.88 -14.31
CA GLY A 33 -1.10 21.11 -15.02
C GLY A 33 -1.50 20.88 -16.48
N THR A 34 -1.18 21.84 -17.38
CA THR A 34 -1.51 21.71 -18.81
C THR A 34 -0.67 20.63 -19.47
N PRO A 35 -1.28 19.66 -20.19
CA PRO A 35 -0.55 18.58 -20.84
C PRO A 35 0.52 19.06 -21.82
N ALA A 36 1.62 18.35 -21.90
CA ALA A 36 2.67 18.57 -22.90
C ALA A 36 2.09 18.50 -24.31
N GLY A 37 2.62 19.31 -25.21
CA GLY A 37 2.13 19.39 -26.58
C GLY A 37 0.85 20.21 -26.78
N THR A 38 0.23 20.72 -25.70
CA THR A 38 -0.96 21.58 -25.83
C THR A 38 -0.63 22.87 -26.57
N PRO A 39 -1.30 23.19 -27.69
CA PRO A 39 -1.07 24.44 -28.40
C PRO A 39 -1.76 25.59 -27.67
N ILE A 40 -1.06 26.68 -27.53
CA ILE A 40 -1.58 27.95 -27.00
C ILE A 40 -1.62 28.96 -28.18
N ALA A 41 -2.85 29.24 -28.60
CA ALA A 41 -3.11 30.24 -29.62
C ALA A 41 -3.77 31.47 -29.00
N ASN A 42 -3.36 32.65 -29.38
CA ASN A 42 -3.97 33.92 -28.99
C ASN A 42 -4.18 34.81 -30.20
N SER A 43 -5.32 35.53 -30.23
CA SER A 43 -5.61 36.51 -31.28
C SER A 43 -6.14 37.79 -30.66
N ALA A 44 -5.77 38.93 -31.24
CA ALA A 44 -6.29 40.23 -30.87
C ALA A 44 -7.02 40.84 -32.05
N THR A 45 -8.17 41.45 -31.81
CA THR A 45 -8.95 42.15 -32.82
C THR A 45 -9.05 43.63 -32.47
N LEU A 46 -8.67 44.47 -33.41
CA LEU A 46 -8.81 45.92 -33.33
C LEU A 46 -10.04 46.34 -34.15
N THR A 47 -10.96 47.02 -33.50
CA THR A 47 -12.09 47.67 -34.15
C THR A 47 -11.87 49.19 -34.15
N TYR A 48 -12.23 49.88 -35.23
CA TYR A 48 -12.02 51.31 -35.34
C TYR A 48 -13.06 51.96 -36.25
N SER A 49 -13.17 53.27 -36.18
CA SER A 49 -13.99 54.06 -37.05
C SER A 49 -13.19 55.30 -37.54
N ILE A 50 -13.34 55.71 -38.79
CA ILE A 50 -12.72 56.92 -39.37
C ILE A 50 -13.82 57.77 -40.00
N GLY A 51 -13.93 59.01 -39.57
CA GLY A 51 -14.94 59.96 -40.10
C GLY A 51 -16.39 59.49 -39.90
N GLY A 52 -16.66 58.72 -38.81
CA GLY A 52 -17.95 58.13 -38.52
C GLY A 52 -18.29 56.84 -39.27
N GLN A 53 -17.40 56.35 -40.12
CA GLN A 53 -17.55 55.06 -40.79
C GLN A 53 -16.82 53.96 -40.03
N VAL A 54 -17.50 52.85 -39.78
CA VAL A 54 -16.91 51.67 -39.12
C VAL A 54 -15.88 51.03 -40.08
N GLY A 55 -14.65 50.88 -39.63
CA GLY A 55 -13.59 50.20 -40.38
C GLY A 55 -13.73 48.68 -40.29
N VAL A 56 -13.11 47.98 -41.22
CA VAL A 56 -13.02 46.51 -41.14
C VAL A 56 -12.13 46.13 -39.96
N PRO A 57 -12.58 45.24 -39.08
CA PRO A 57 -11.78 44.80 -37.94
C PRO A 57 -10.42 44.23 -38.40
N LEU A 58 -9.34 44.62 -37.75
CA LEU A 58 -8.01 44.09 -37.97
C LEU A 58 -7.71 43.02 -36.93
N THR A 59 -7.43 41.80 -37.36
CA THR A 59 -7.09 40.69 -36.47
C THR A 59 -5.62 40.33 -36.60
N ALA A 60 -4.92 40.25 -35.48
CA ALA A 60 -3.57 39.73 -35.39
C ALA A 60 -3.58 38.46 -34.52
N ALA A 61 -2.98 37.41 -35.02
CA ALA A 61 -2.76 36.16 -34.26
C ALA A 61 -1.31 36.11 -33.79
N SER A 62 -1.10 35.61 -32.55
CA SER A 62 0.25 35.31 -32.10
C SER A 62 0.81 34.07 -32.84
N PRO A 63 2.14 33.92 -32.93
CA PRO A 63 2.72 32.63 -33.25
C PRO A 63 2.18 31.54 -32.30
N LEU A 64 2.01 30.33 -32.81
CA LEU A 64 1.62 29.18 -32.02
C LEU A 64 2.73 28.85 -31.00
N VAL A 65 2.42 28.82 -29.73
CA VAL A 65 3.29 28.36 -28.64
C VAL A 65 2.80 27.02 -28.17
N THR A 66 3.69 26.07 -27.98
CA THR A 66 3.34 24.71 -27.51
C THR A 66 3.86 24.50 -26.09
N VAL A 67 3.06 23.87 -25.23
CA VAL A 67 3.47 23.57 -23.86
C VAL A 67 4.57 22.52 -23.87
N ALA A 68 5.69 22.81 -23.21
CA ALA A 68 6.81 21.89 -23.04
C ALA A 68 6.41 20.72 -22.10
N GLU A 69 7.08 19.61 -22.26
CA GLU A 69 6.97 18.52 -21.29
C GLU A 69 7.80 18.83 -20.04
N VAL A 70 7.24 18.59 -18.86
CA VAL A 70 7.96 18.57 -17.60
C VAL A 70 8.19 17.12 -17.19
N ILE A 71 9.44 16.66 -17.17
CA ILE A 71 9.81 15.31 -16.75
C ILE A 71 9.99 15.31 -15.24
N ASN A 72 9.08 14.66 -14.53
CA ASN A 72 9.12 14.56 -13.07
C ASN A 72 8.61 13.21 -12.59
N VAL A 73 9.19 12.66 -11.51
CA VAL A 73 8.90 11.31 -11.04
C VAL A 73 8.96 11.21 -9.53
N VAL A 74 8.10 10.39 -8.97
CA VAL A 74 8.11 10.01 -7.55
C VAL A 74 8.17 8.48 -7.46
N LEU A 75 8.97 7.99 -6.53
CA LEU A 75 9.07 6.58 -6.18
C LEU A 75 8.94 6.44 -4.68
N THR A 76 8.01 5.60 -4.21
CA THR A 76 7.77 5.40 -2.78
C THR A 76 7.75 3.92 -2.44
N TRP A 77 8.39 3.56 -1.32
CA TRP A 77 8.28 2.23 -0.73
C TRP A 77 6.90 2.08 -0.08
N GLN A 78 6.22 0.95 -0.32
CA GLN A 78 4.82 0.76 0.05
C GLN A 78 4.60 -0.10 1.30
N ASP A 79 5.58 -0.93 1.69
CA ASP A 79 5.39 -1.85 2.83
C ASP A 79 5.33 -1.11 4.18
N GLY A 80 5.87 0.12 4.26
CA GLY A 80 5.77 1.02 5.42
C GLY A 80 6.58 0.59 6.65
N THR A 81 6.84 -0.70 6.80
CA THR A 81 7.68 -1.29 7.86
C THR A 81 8.57 -2.38 7.25
N PRO A 82 9.70 -2.73 7.89
CA PRO A 82 10.55 -3.80 7.40
C PRO A 82 9.79 -5.12 7.17
N VAL A 83 9.95 -5.71 5.99
CA VAL A 83 9.30 -6.97 5.63
C VAL A 83 9.96 -8.12 6.39
N SER A 84 9.18 -8.83 7.21
CA SER A 84 9.67 -9.96 7.98
C SER A 84 10.06 -11.14 7.09
N VAL A 85 11.24 -11.70 7.32
CA VAL A 85 11.84 -12.80 6.56
C VAL A 85 12.51 -13.81 7.48
N ASN A 86 12.65 -15.04 7.03
CA ASN A 86 13.50 -16.04 7.69
C ASN A 86 14.95 -15.94 7.19
N SER A 87 15.86 -16.62 7.86
CA SER A 87 17.22 -16.84 7.37
C SER A 87 17.55 -18.33 7.40
N PRO A 88 17.61 -19.02 6.22
CA PRO A 88 17.37 -18.47 4.89
C PRO A 88 15.88 -18.25 4.56
N ASP A 89 15.59 -17.41 3.57
CA ASP A 89 14.28 -17.28 2.94
C ASP A 89 14.47 -17.41 1.42
N PRO A 90 13.70 -18.28 0.73
CA PRO A 90 13.87 -18.49 -0.71
C PRO A 90 13.44 -17.29 -1.56
N GLY A 91 12.57 -16.44 -1.01
CA GLY A 91 12.17 -15.22 -1.71
C GLY A 91 11.05 -14.45 -1.06
N LYS A 92 11.26 -13.15 -0.96
CA LYS A 92 10.28 -12.14 -0.52
C LYS A 92 10.35 -10.91 -1.43
N ALA A 93 9.22 -10.25 -1.61
CA ALA A 93 9.13 -9.02 -2.39
C ALA A 93 9.05 -7.79 -1.48
N LEU A 94 9.70 -6.70 -1.91
CA LEU A 94 9.45 -5.34 -1.46
C LEU A 94 8.61 -4.64 -2.52
N ALA A 95 7.59 -3.91 -2.12
CA ALA A 95 6.69 -3.19 -3.01
C ALA A 95 7.04 -1.70 -3.10
N PHE A 96 7.07 -1.16 -4.32
CA PHE A 96 7.32 0.25 -4.61
C PHE A 96 6.23 0.78 -5.54
N LEU A 97 5.84 2.04 -5.36
CA LEU A 97 4.93 2.74 -6.27
C LEU A 97 5.73 3.77 -7.06
N LEU A 98 5.79 3.59 -8.36
CA LEU A 98 6.34 4.55 -9.33
C LEU A 98 5.20 5.42 -9.86
N THR A 99 5.34 6.74 -9.76
CA THR A 99 4.36 7.72 -10.25
C THR A 99 5.04 8.72 -11.17
N ASN A 100 4.53 8.88 -12.38
CA ASN A 100 4.88 9.98 -13.26
C ASN A 100 4.15 11.24 -12.78
N THR A 101 4.87 12.21 -12.24
CA THR A 101 4.32 13.49 -11.77
C THR A 101 4.64 14.65 -12.75
N GLY A 102 5.04 14.31 -13.97
CA GLY A 102 5.17 15.22 -15.09
C GLY A 102 3.85 15.49 -15.80
N ASN A 103 3.87 16.37 -16.82
CA ASN A 103 2.68 16.74 -17.60
C ASN A 103 2.58 16.03 -18.96
N GLY A 104 3.48 15.10 -19.23
CA GLY A 104 3.53 14.26 -20.43
C GLY A 104 3.73 12.79 -20.10
N ALA A 105 3.56 11.91 -21.11
CA ALA A 105 3.85 10.50 -20.94
C ALA A 105 5.37 10.27 -20.97
N GLU A 106 5.91 9.58 -19.96
CA GLU A 106 7.34 9.32 -19.85
C GLU A 106 7.60 7.82 -19.60
N THR A 107 8.74 7.37 -20.10
CA THR A 107 9.23 6.00 -19.90
C THR A 107 10.34 6.01 -18.87
N PHE A 108 10.32 5.05 -17.95
CA PHE A 108 11.29 4.99 -16.86
C PHE A 108 12.10 3.69 -16.90
N ARG A 109 13.43 3.82 -16.83
CA ARG A 109 14.35 2.71 -16.61
C ARG A 109 14.48 2.43 -15.12
N LEU A 110 14.42 1.16 -14.78
CA LEU A 110 14.51 0.70 -13.40
C LEU A 110 15.87 0.07 -13.14
N THR A 111 16.47 0.45 -12.01
CA THR A 111 17.74 -0.13 -11.56
C THR A 111 17.63 -0.49 -10.09
N ARG A 112 18.00 -1.72 -9.77
CA ARG A 112 18.03 -2.24 -8.41
C ARG A 112 19.44 -2.13 -7.83
N ASN A 113 19.54 -1.83 -6.53
CA ASN A 113 20.76 -1.95 -5.75
C ASN A 113 20.47 -2.70 -4.45
N ASN A 114 21.25 -3.75 -4.16
CA ASN A 114 21.17 -4.52 -2.92
C ASN A 114 22.35 -4.27 -1.97
N ALA A 115 23.46 -3.73 -2.49
CA ALA A 115 24.64 -3.44 -1.70
C ALA A 115 24.53 -2.02 -1.13
N ILE A 116 23.77 -1.88 -0.05
CA ILE A 116 23.51 -0.60 0.59
C ILE A 116 24.22 -0.59 1.94
N ALA A 117 25.07 0.42 2.14
CA ALA A 117 25.80 0.55 3.40
C ALA A 117 24.87 0.80 4.58
N GLY A 118 25.19 0.22 5.74
CA GLY A 118 24.49 0.46 7.01
C GLY A 118 23.48 -0.63 7.38
N ASP A 119 23.29 -1.64 6.52
CA ASP A 119 22.57 -2.85 6.87
C ASP A 119 23.50 -3.96 7.40
N GLN A 120 22.94 -5.11 7.74
CA GLN A 120 23.68 -6.26 8.27
C GLN A 120 23.85 -7.38 7.25
N PHE A 121 23.11 -7.35 6.15
CA PHE A 121 23.24 -8.30 5.06
C PHE A 121 22.68 -7.74 3.74
N ASP A 122 23.27 -8.18 2.62
CA ASP A 122 22.79 -7.86 1.30
C ASP A 122 21.72 -8.89 0.87
N PRO A 123 20.47 -8.48 0.57
CA PRO A 123 19.48 -9.39 -0.03
C PRO A 123 19.92 -9.83 -1.44
N VAL A 124 19.73 -11.09 -1.79
CA VAL A 124 20.15 -11.63 -3.08
C VAL A 124 18.99 -11.63 -4.06
N SER A 125 19.16 -11.03 -5.26
CA SER A 125 18.15 -11.08 -6.32
C SER A 125 17.92 -12.51 -6.83
N VAL A 126 16.65 -12.93 -6.96
CA VAL A 126 16.30 -14.26 -7.46
C VAL A 126 15.15 -14.15 -8.49
N PRO A 127 15.41 -14.44 -9.77
CA PRO A 127 16.71 -14.58 -10.43
C PRO A 127 17.56 -13.30 -10.37
N ALA A 128 18.81 -13.39 -10.81
CA ALA A 128 19.72 -12.23 -10.79
C ALA A 128 19.07 -11.01 -11.47
N GLY A 129 19.07 -9.86 -10.77
CA GLY A 129 18.45 -8.62 -11.25
C GLY A 129 16.92 -8.56 -11.11
N ALA A 130 16.27 -9.49 -10.42
CA ALA A 130 14.83 -9.62 -10.36
C ALA A 130 14.11 -8.34 -9.88
N VAL A 131 13.50 -7.67 -10.84
CA VAL A 131 12.52 -6.61 -10.71
C VAL A 131 11.28 -7.07 -11.44
N TYR A 132 10.11 -6.86 -10.89
CA TYR A 132 8.84 -7.24 -11.50
C TYR A 132 7.90 -6.04 -11.56
N LEU A 133 7.09 -5.99 -12.61
CA LEU A 133 6.05 -5.01 -12.82
C LEU A 133 4.71 -5.66 -12.50
N GLU A 134 3.91 -5.05 -11.63
CA GLU A 134 2.55 -5.49 -11.32
C GLU A 134 1.75 -5.75 -12.60
N SER A 135 1.19 -6.96 -12.74
CA SER A 135 0.41 -7.35 -13.93
C SER A 135 -1.01 -6.76 -13.93
N GLY A 136 -1.54 -6.43 -12.74
CA GLY A 136 -2.91 -5.99 -12.53
C GLY A 136 -3.95 -7.12 -12.54
N SER A 137 -3.50 -8.37 -12.75
CA SER A 137 -4.40 -9.53 -12.76
C SER A 137 -4.83 -9.95 -11.36
N GLN A 138 -3.96 -9.77 -10.39
CA GLN A 138 -4.19 -10.01 -8.97
C GLN A 138 -3.30 -9.05 -8.18
N ALA A 139 -3.85 -8.38 -7.18
CA ALA A 139 -3.08 -7.46 -6.34
C ALA A 139 -2.03 -8.19 -5.50
N GLY A 140 -0.86 -7.56 -5.30
CA GLY A 140 0.28 -8.11 -4.60
C GLY A 140 1.21 -8.92 -5.51
N PHE A 141 2.35 -9.35 -5.00
CA PHE A 141 3.38 -10.01 -5.81
C PHE A 141 3.05 -11.47 -6.12
N GLN A 142 3.09 -11.83 -7.40
CA GLN A 142 2.99 -13.21 -7.89
C GLN A 142 4.20 -13.54 -8.78
N ALA A 143 5.12 -14.37 -8.27
CA ALA A 143 6.30 -14.76 -9.02
C ALA A 143 5.98 -15.70 -10.19
N THR A 144 4.91 -16.50 -10.08
CA THR A 144 4.55 -17.57 -11.03
C THR A 144 3.03 -17.75 -11.09
N GLY A 145 2.57 -18.55 -12.06
CA GLY A 145 1.15 -18.89 -12.20
C GLY A 145 0.40 -18.03 -13.22
N PRO A 146 -0.93 -18.20 -13.35
CA PRO A 146 -1.72 -17.52 -14.37
C PRO A 146 -1.80 -16.00 -14.17
N ASN A 147 -1.59 -15.53 -12.95
CA ASN A 147 -1.60 -14.11 -12.59
C ASN A 147 -0.18 -13.56 -12.34
N ALA A 148 0.86 -14.24 -12.80
CA ALA A 148 2.23 -13.84 -12.55
C ALA A 148 2.52 -12.40 -12.99
N ASP A 149 3.32 -11.72 -12.18
CA ASP A 149 3.82 -10.40 -12.49
C ASP A 149 4.87 -10.46 -13.60
N ILE A 150 5.01 -9.34 -14.30
CA ILE A 150 5.84 -9.26 -15.50
C ILE A 150 7.29 -9.03 -15.07
N ALA A 151 8.18 -9.99 -15.40
CA ALA A 151 9.61 -9.79 -15.18
C ALA A 151 10.10 -8.58 -15.99
N TYR A 152 10.75 -7.64 -15.32
CA TYR A 152 11.29 -6.46 -15.95
C TYR A 152 12.60 -6.77 -16.68
N VAL A 153 12.70 -6.27 -17.91
CA VAL A 153 13.92 -6.34 -18.74
C VAL A 153 14.20 -4.92 -19.25
N ALA A 154 15.29 -4.33 -18.78
CA ALA A 154 15.66 -2.96 -19.13
C ALA A 154 15.78 -2.76 -20.66
N GLY A 155 15.15 -1.71 -21.16
CA GLY A 155 15.12 -1.36 -22.58
C GLY A 155 14.14 -2.21 -23.42
N VAL A 156 13.45 -3.18 -22.81
CA VAL A 156 12.45 -4.03 -23.50
C VAL A 156 11.03 -3.71 -23.02
N ASN A 157 10.82 -3.68 -21.72
CA ASN A 157 9.53 -3.39 -21.12
C ASN A 157 9.61 -2.31 -20.02
N ASP A 158 10.44 -1.30 -20.27
CA ASP A 158 10.51 -0.10 -19.44
C ASP A 158 9.09 0.46 -19.22
N PRO A 159 8.65 0.73 -17.99
CA PRO A 159 7.29 1.22 -17.74
C PRO A 159 7.09 2.61 -18.36
N ALA A 160 6.18 2.70 -19.33
CA ALA A 160 5.69 3.94 -19.90
C ALA A 160 4.43 4.38 -19.14
N LEU A 161 4.47 5.54 -18.50
CA LEU A 161 3.40 6.06 -17.68
C LEU A 161 2.90 7.39 -18.27
N ALA A 162 1.59 7.50 -18.47
CA ALA A 162 0.95 8.78 -18.74
C ALA A 162 1.17 9.75 -17.57
N ALA A 163 0.91 11.04 -17.79
CA ALA A 163 0.89 12.02 -16.70
C ALA A 163 -0.04 11.55 -15.57
N ASP A 164 0.41 11.68 -14.32
CA ASP A 164 -0.26 11.26 -13.09
C ASP A 164 -0.51 9.74 -12.95
N ALA A 165 -0.08 8.92 -13.91
CA ALA A 165 -0.21 7.47 -13.82
C ALA A 165 0.84 6.87 -12.88
N SER A 166 0.44 5.78 -12.22
CA SER A 166 1.31 5.03 -11.31
C SER A 166 1.37 3.56 -11.69
N ARG A 167 2.46 2.88 -11.29
CA ARG A 167 2.61 1.43 -11.41
C ARG A 167 3.35 0.87 -10.20
N THR A 168 2.87 -0.25 -9.68
CA THR A 168 3.56 -0.97 -8.62
C THR A 168 4.71 -1.79 -9.21
N ILE A 169 5.85 -1.75 -8.53
CA ILE A 169 7.09 -2.43 -8.89
C ILE A 169 7.52 -3.27 -7.70
N TYR A 170 7.98 -4.50 -7.95
CA TYR A 170 8.46 -5.39 -6.90
C TYR A 170 9.95 -5.69 -7.06
N LEU A 171 10.69 -5.65 -5.94
CA LEU A 171 12.04 -6.20 -5.84
C LEU A 171 11.96 -7.56 -5.15
N TYR A 172 12.21 -8.64 -5.87
CA TYR A 172 12.16 -9.98 -5.31
C TYR A 172 13.56 -10.44 -4.91
N SER A 173 13.72 -10.88 -3.65
CA SER A 173 15.00 -11.25 -3.07
C SER A 173 14.89 -12.55 -2.28
N SER A 174 15.93 -13.36 -2.29
CA SER A 174 16.19 -14.36 -1.25
C SER A 174 17.05 -13.76 -0.14
N ILE A 175 16.93 -14.35 1.04
CA ILE A 175 17.72 -13.97 2.22
C ILE A 175 18.79 -15.04 2.45
N PRO A 176 20.07 -14.65 2.62
CA PRO A 176 21.15 -15.60 2.86
C PRO A 176 20.99 -16.37 4.18
N THR A 177 21.67 -17.52 4.28
CA THR A 177 21.76 -18.28 5.52
C THR A 177 22.59 -17.55 6.57
N GLY A 178 22.34 -17.83 7.87
CA GLY A 178 23.19 -17.39 8.98
C GLY A 178 22.98 -15.94 9.42
N GLN A 179 21.92 -15.28 8.94
CA GLN A 179 21.60 -13.94 9.42
C GLN A 179 20.99 -14.00 10.82
N ALA A 180 21.46 -13.13 11.71
CA ALA A 180 20.96 -13.07 13.07
C ALA A 180 19.53 -12.52 13.11
N THR A 181 18.73 -12.99 14.06
CA THR A 181 17.43 -12.39 14.40
C THR A 181 17.58 -10.90 14.70
N GLY A 182 16.74 -10.07 14.10
CA GLY A 182 16.80 -8.62 14.20
C GLY A 182 17.73 -7.97 13.17
N ALA A 183 18.47 -8.74 12.36
CA ALA A 183 19.30 -8.19 11.30
C ALA A 183 18.43 -7.56 10.20
N LEU A 184 18.85 -6.38 9.75
CA LEU A 184 18.23 -5.65 8.64
C LEU A 184 19.03 -5.85 7.36
N GLY A 185 18.33 -6.06 6.24
CA GLY A 185 18.89 -6.04 4.89
C GLY A 185 18.15 -5.02 4.03
N TYR A 186 18.88 -4.20 3.28
CA TYR A 186 18.30 -3.15 2.47
C TYR A 186 18.35 -3.48 0.99
N ALA A 187 17.33 -3.04 0.26
CA ALA A 187 17.34 -2.99 -1.19
C ALA A 187 16.70 -1.69 -1.67
N SER A 188 17.27 -1.06 -2.68
CA SER A 188 16.72 0.14 -3.28
C SER A 188 16.37 -0.06 -4.74
N LEU A 189 15.38 0.70 -5.17
CA LEU A 189 14.96 0.86 -6.55
C LEU A 189 15.23 2.29 -6.97
N THR A 190 15.85 2.46 -8.13
CA THR A 190 15.97 3.74 -8.83
C THR A 190 15.09 3.68 -10.06
N ALA A 191 14.26 4.69 -10.25
CA ALA A 191 13.53 4.95 -11.50
C ALA A 191 14.10 6.23 -12.14
N ALA A 192 14.55 6.14 -13.37
CA ALA A 192 15.15 7.23 -14.12
C ALA A 192 14.45 7.36 -15.47
N SER A 193 14.14 8.59 -15.89
CA SER A 193 13.59 8.88 -17.21
C SER A 193 14.46 8.25 -18.32
N ALA A 194 13.83 7.71 -19.35
CA ALA A 194 14.52 7.21 -20.53
C ALA A 194 14.93 8.33 -21.50
N THR A 195 14.40 9.56 -21.32
CA THR A 195 14.75 10.72 -22.14
C THR A 195 16.22 11.07 -21.97
N ALA A 196 16.95 11.08 -23.08
CA ALA A 196 18.40 11.25 -23.10
C ALA A 196 18.82 12.59 -22.47
N GLY A 197 19.74 12.52 -21.49
CA GLY A 197 20.26 13.69 -20.79
C GLY A 197 19.35 14.24 -19.69
N ALA A 198 18.15 13.69 -19.48
CA ALA A 198 17.24 14.13 -18.42
C ALA A 198 17.66 13.64 -17.02
N PRO A 199 17.98 12.34 -16.80
CA PRO A 199 18.31 11.85 -15.46
C PRO A 199 19.52 12.56 -14.85
N GLY A 200 19.33 13.10 -13.63
CA GLY A 200 20.37 13.81 -12.90
C GLY A 200 20.61 15.27 -13.31
N ALA A 201 20.07 15.73 -14.44
CA ALA A 201 20.18 17.12 -14.87
C ALA A 201 19.53 18.08 -13.86
N LEU A 202 19.95 19.35 -13.87
CA LEU A 202 19.39 20.32 -12.94
C LEU A 202 17.93 20.63 -13.28
N PRO A 203 17.07 20.88 -12.27
CA PRO A 203 15.72 21.35 -12.50
C PRO A 203 15.71 22.62 -13.36
N GLY A 204 14.82 22.68 -14.35
CA GLY A 204 14.75 23.76 -15.34
C GLY A 204 15.65 23.56 -16.56
N SER A 205 16.53 22.54 -16.61
CA SER A 205 17.28 22.20 -17.83
C SER A 205 16.32 21.84 -18.96
N THR A 206 16.51 22.44 -20.11
CA THR A 206 15.73 22.22 -21.34
C THR A 206 16.45 21.27 -22.29
N LEU A 207 15.74 20.26 -22.77
CA LEU A 207 16.19 19.28 -23.74
C LEU A 207 15.34 19.47 -25.00
N ALA A 208 15.92 20.18 -25.99
CA ALA A 208 15.19 20.62 -27.17
C ALA A 208 14.67 19.45 -28.01
N GLY A 209 13.36 19.43 -28.27
CA GLY A 209 12.69 18.44 -29.11
C GLY A 209 12.64 17.00 -28.54
N LEU A 210 13.03 16.80 -27.29
CA LEU A 210 13.06 15.47 -26.67
C LEU A 210 11.82 15.14 -25.84
N GLY A 211 10.87 16.07 -25.72
CA GLY A 211 9.61 15.84 -25.03
C GLY A 211 8.57 15.10 -25.87
N GLN A 212 7.47 14.72 -25.23
CA GLN A 212 6.35 14.03 -25.86
C GLN A 212 5.88 14.76 -27.12
N GLY A 213 5.78 14.04 -28.25
CA GLY A 213 5.35 14.61 -29.52
C GLY A 213 6.37 15.56 -30.17
N GLY A 214 7.63 15.58 -29.71
CA GLY A 214 8.70 16.39 -30.25
C GLY A 214 8.74 17.83 -29.71
N VAL A 215 8.01 18.14 -28.63
CA VAL A 215 8.17 19.41 -27.91
C VAL A 215 9.45 19.40 -27.08
N ASP A 216 9.85 20.55 -26.56
CA ASP A 216 10.95 20.56 -25.59
C ASP A 216 10.59 19.82 -24.30
N ALA A 217 11.57 19.12 -23.74
CA ALA A 217 11.45 18.56 -22.40
C ALA A 217 12.18 19.44 -21.39
N VAL A 218 11.56 19.66 -20.23
CA VAL A 218 12.13 20.42 -19.11
C VAL A 218 12.26 19.51 -17.90
N VAL A 219 13.44 19.45 -17.30
CA VAL A 219 13.70 18.63 -16.13
C VAL A 219 13.01 19.22 -14.90
N GLY A 220 12.13 18.46 -14.27
CA GLY A 220 11.40 18.82 -13.06
C GLY A 220 12.22 18.73 -11.77
N GLY A 221 11.57 18.97 -10.63
CA GLY A 221 12.20 18.99 -9.30
C GLY A 221 12.85 17.67 -8.88
N SER A 222 12.37 16.53 -9.39
CA SER A 222 12.96 15.21 -9.13
C SER A 222 14.29 14.98 -9.87
N ARG A 223 14.73 15.90 -10.75
CA ARG A 223 15.89 15.72 -11.64
C ARG A 223 15.71 14.53 -12.59
N ALA A 224 14.46 14.28 -13.01
CA ALA A 224 14.04 13.19 -13.88
C ALA A 224 14.44 11.78 -13.37
N GLN A 225 14.64 11.63 -12.06
CA GLN A 225 14.92 10.35 -11.40
C GLN A 225 14.43 10.36 -9.94
N ALA A 226 14.15 9.17 -9.41
CA ALA A 226 13.79 8.99 -8.01
C ALA A 226 14.40 7.68 -7.49
N VAL A 227 14.74 7.66 -6.19
CA VAL A 227 15.26 6.48 -5.49
C VAL A 227 14.42 6.26 -4.25
N ALA A 228 14.03 5.01 -4.02
CA ALA A 228 13.41 4.58 -2.77
C ALA A 228 14.10 3.33 -2.25
N GLN A 229 14.19 3.22 -0.92
CA GLN A 229 14.79 2.08 -0.22
C GLN A 229 13.71 1.38 0.59
N GLY A 230 13.67 0.06 0.49
CA GLY A 230 12.91 -0.82 1.37
C GLY A 230 13.83 -1.68 2.22
N SER A 231 13.29 -2.37 3.20
CA SER A 231 14.06 -3.19 4.13
C SER A 231 13.40 -4.52 4.45
N TYR A 232 14.24 -5.52 4.67
CA TYR A 232 13.90 -6.81 5.26
C TYR A 232 14.37 -6.85 6.71
N LEU A 233 13.59 -7.50 7.58
CA LEU A 233 13.97 -7.78 8.97
C LEU A 233 14.00 -9.30 9.16
N VAL A 234 15.16 -9.83 9.54
CA VAL A 234 15.27 -11.26 9.87
C VAL A 234 14.48 -11.52 11.15
N SER A 235 13.43 -12.32 11.00
CA SER A 235 12.49 -12.69 12.04
C SER A 235 12.90 -14.04 12.61
N GLY A 236 13.40 -14.06 13.82
CA GLY A 236 13.60 -15.30 14.58
C GLY A 236 12.61 -15.32 15.74
N ILE A 237 11.35 -15.61 15.46
CA ILE A 237 10.35 -15.76 16.52
C ILE A 237 10.40 -17.19 17.03
N ALA A 238 10.68 -17.34 18.35
CA ALA A 238 10.42 -18.58 19.03
C ALA A 238 9.07 -18.47 19.74
N LEU A 239 8.19 -19.44 19.43
CA LEU A 239 6.86 -19.57 20.03
C LEU A 239 6.88 -20.65 21.08
N SER A 240 6.30 -20.38 22.21
CA SER A 240 6.01 -21.39 23.24
C SER A 240 4.60 -21.28 23.75
N VAL A 241 4.01 -22.42 24.11
CA VAL A 241 2.67 -22.49 24.69
C VAL A 241 2.74 -23.30 25.96
N VAL A 242 2.18 -22.76 27.04
CA VAL A 242 2.06 -23.44 28.34
C VAL A 242 0.57 -23.42 28.75
N LYS A 243 0.01 -24.59 29.00
CA LYS A 243 -1.36 -24.73 29.55
C LYS A 243 -1.29 -25.27 30.96
N ALA A 244 -2.01 -24.64 31.88
CA ALA A 244 -2.06 -25.04 33.27
C ALA A 244 -3.53 -24.94 33.80
N VAL A 245 -3.84 -25.74 34.80
CA VAL A 245 -5.02 -25.51 35.65
C VAL A 245 -4.56 -24.60 36.79
N VAL A 246 -5.09 -23.38 36.83
CA VAL A 246 -4.68 -22.35 37.79
C VAL A 246 -5.65 -22.23 38.97
N ALA A 247 -6.85 -22.78 38.86
CA ALA A 247 -7.78 -22.86 39.95
C ALA A 247 -8.70 -24.09 39.79
N VAL A 248 -9.08 -24.67 40.91
CA VAL A 248 -10.09 -25.72 41.00
C VAL A 248 -11.09 -25.29 42.09
N GLN A 249 -12.38 -25.39 41.81
CA GLN A 249 -13.44 -25.15 42.76
C GLN A 249 -14.40 -26.32 42.74
N ASP A 250 -14.39 -27.13 43.77
CA ASP A 250 -15.32 -28.25 43.86
C ASP A 250 -16.70 -27.81 44.42
N PRO A 251 -17.74 -28.63 44.26
CA PRO A 251 -19.11 -28.32 44.74
C PRO A 251 -19.23 -28.14 46.27
N ARG A 252 -18.21 -28.50 47.03
CA ARG A 252 -18.16 -28.37 48.49
C ARG A 252 -17.34 -27.18 48.97
N GLY A 253 -16.83 -26.35 48.01
CA GLY A 253 -16.05 -25.17 48.28
C GLY A 253 -14.55 -25.41 48.48
N GLY A 254 -14.05 -26.61 48.20
CA GLY A 254 -12.63 -26.98 48.21
C GLY A 254 -11.98 -26.93 46.81
N ALA A 255 -10.79 -27.53 46.71
CA ALA A 255 -9.99 -27.55 45.50
C ALA A 255 -9.69 -28.99 45.00
N VAL A 256 -10.63 -29.91 45.19
CA VAL A 256 -10.49 -31.31 44.76
C VAL A 256 -11.11 -31.50 43.39
N VAL A 257 -10.37 -32.11 42.45
CA VAL A 257 -10.92 -32.48 41.14
C VAL A 257 -11.86 -33.68 41.30
N MET A 258 -13.14 -33.44 41.15
CA MET A 258 -14.21 -34.43 41.24
C MET A 258 -15.36 -34.05 40.28
N PRO A 259 -16.31 -34.94 39.99
CA PRO A 259 -17.50 -34.57 39.21
C PRO A 259 -18.19 -33.33 39.79
N GLY A 260 -18.50 -32.38 38.93
CA GLY A 260 -19.04 -31.06 39.26
C GLY A 260 -17.99 -30.01 39.64
N ALA A 261 -16.71 -30.33 39.76
CA ALA A 261 -15.66 -29.33 40.01
C ALA A 261 -15.44 -28.44 38.79
N VAL A 262 -15.28 -27.15 39.00
CA VAL A 262 -14.94 -26.16 37.97
C VAL A 262 -13.42 -25.96 37.94
N LEU A 263 -12.84 -26.24 36.78
CA LEU A 263 -11.42 -26.04 36.50
C LEU A 263 -11.24 -24.71 35.76
N THR A 264 -10.32 -23.86 36.22
CA THR A 264 -9.87 -22.69 35.45
C THR A 264 -8.57 -23.02 34.74
N TYR A 265 -8.62 -23.06 33.43
CA TYR A 265 -7.44 -23.22 32.59
C TYR A 265 -6.85 -21.87 32.28
N ARG A 266 -5.51 -21.78 32.30
CA ARG A 266 -4.73 -20.66 31.76
C ARG A 266 -3.80 -21.20 30.72
N VAL A 267 -3.84 -20.56 29.53
CA VAL A 267 -2.90 -20.81 28.46
C VAL A 267 -2.06 -19.55 28.28
N THR A 268 -0.75 -19.71 28.35
CA THR A 268 0.21 -18.62 28.09
C THR A 268 0.93 -18.91 26.80
N LEU A 269 0.82 -18.00 25.84
CA LEU A 269 1.58 -17.99 24.59
C LEU A 269 2.69 -16.98 24.75
N ALA A 270 3.95 -17.38 24.61
CA ALA A 270 5.07 -16.46 24.60
C ALA A 270 5.74 -16.45 23.23
N LEU A 271 5.88 -15.25 22.69
CA LEU A 271 6.62 -14.93 21.46
C LEU A 271 7.92 -14.26 21.91
N THR A 272 9.06 -14.84 21.58
CA THR A 272 10.39 -14.27 21.87
C THR A 272 11.16 -14.05 20.57
N GLY A 273 12.17 -13.20 20.62
CA GLY A 273 12.93 -12.79 19.44
C GLY A 273 12.42 -11.49 18.82
N ALA A 274 12.62 -11.30 17.54
CA ALA A 274 12.18 -10.11 16.80
C ALA A 274 11.43 -10.52 15.52
N GLY A 275 10.39 -9.77 15.16
CA GLY A 275 9.59 -9.99 13.95
C GLY A 275 8.09 -10.04 14.23
N ILE A 276 7.32 -10.48 13.24
CA ILE A 276 5.85 -10.59 13.32
C ILE A 276 5.47 -12.06 13.10
N ALA A 277 4.69 -12.63 14.00
CA ALA A 277 4.00 -13.90 13.78
C ALA A 277 2.73 -13.61 12.98
N ASP A 278 2.69 -14.01 11.73
CA ASP A 278 1.53 -13.81 10.86
C ASP A 278 0.41 -14.80 11.20
N ASN A 279 -0.84 -14.28 11.23
CA ASN A 279 -2.05 -15.07 11.44
C ASN A 279 -2.00 -15.96 12.70
N LEU A 280 -1.42 -15.47 13.80
CA LEU A 280 -1.35 -16.21 15.06
C LEU A 280 -2.75 -16.56 15.54
N SER A 281 -3.00 -17.85 15.73
CA SER A 281 -4.27 -18.37 16.25
C SER A 281 -4.02 -19.49 17.24
N PHE A 282 -4.96 -19.67 18.13
CA PHE A 282 -4.96 -20.70 19.16
C PHE A 282 -6.26 -21.48 19.11
N THR A 283 -6.20 -22.79 19.29
CA THR A 283 -7.39 -23.67 19.41
C THR A 283 -7.13 -24.73 20.49
N ASP A 284 -8.09 -24.90 21.36
CA ASP A 284 -8.04 -25.85 22.48
C ASP A 284 -9.33 -26.69 22.52
N PRO A 285 -9.31 -27.91 21.97
CA PRO A 285 -10.44 -28.82 22.09
C PRO A 285 -10.57 -29.30 23.54
N LEU A 286 -11.78 -29.18 24.11
CA LEU A 286 -12.04 -29.67 25.44
C LEU A 286 -12.12 -31.21 25.50
N SER A 287 -11.67 -31.77 26.63
CA SER A 287 -11.85 -33.18 26.90
C SER A 287 -13.34 -33.54 27.01
N LEU A 288 -13.73 -34.72 26.52
CA LEU A 288 -15.08 -35.24 26.69
C LEU A 288 -15.48 -35.45 28.17
N ALA A 289 -14.50 -35.48 29.07
CA ALA A 289 -14.72 -35.55 30.52
C ALA A 289 -15.04 -34.19 31.15
N THR A 290 -15.14 -33.13 30.34
CA THR A 290 -15.42 -31.77 30.82
C THR A 290 -16.44 -31.06 29.93
N THR A 291 -17.22 -30.18 30.52
CA THR A 291 -18.20 -29.32 29.85
C THR A 291 -17.76 -27.88 30.00
N PHE A 292 -17.76 -27.12 28.89
CA PHE A 292 -17.40 -25.69 28.88
C PHE A 292 -18.34 -24.86 29.77
N VAL A 293 -17.79 -23.93 30.54
CA VAL A 293 -18.56 -22.94 31.29
C VAL A 293 -18.79 -21.70 30.45
N PRO A 294 -20.03 -21.37 30.04
CA PRO A 294 -20.33 -20.22 29.21
C PRO A 294 -19.86 -18.89 29.82
N ALA A 295 -19.52 -17.93 28.95
CA ALA A 295 -19.04 -16.58 29.28
C ALA A 295 -17.80 -16.57 30.20
N SER A 296 -16.96 -17.61 30.10
CA SER A 296 -15.75 -17.73 30.91
C SER A 296 -14.46 -17.43 30.18
N ILE A 297 -14.51 -17.12 28.86
CA ILE A 297 -13.32 -16.83 28.09
C ILE A 297 -12.83 -15.42 28.43
N THR A 298 -11.55 -15.33 28.74
CA THR A 298 -10.84 -14.04 28.80
C THR A 298 -9.56 -14.09 27.94
N VAL A 299 -9.23 -12.98 27.31
CA VAL A 299 -7.98 -12.81 26.56
C VAL A 299 -7.28 -11.58 27.09
N ASP A 300 -6.04 -11.75 27.56
CA ASP A 300 -5.23 -10.72 28.21
C ASP A 300 -6.01 -9.99 29.34
N GLY A 301 -6.78 -10.76 30.13
CA GLY A 301 -7.61 -10.27 31.23
C GLY A 301 -8.94 -9.62 30.83
N ASN A 302 -9.23 -9.49 29.55
CA ASN A 302 -10.49 -8.93 29.05
C ASN A 302 -11.48 -10.05 28.72
N ALA A 303 -12.72 -9.93 29.21
CA ALA A 303 -13.80 -10.90 28.91
C ALA A 303 -14.11 -10.89 27.39
N ARG A 304 -14.42 -12.10 26.87
CA ARG A 304 -14.82 -12.33 25.49
C ARG A 304 -16.16 -13.06 25.46
N THR A 305 -16.85 -12.94 24.31
CA THR A 305 -18.06 -13.73 24.05
C THR A 305 -17.68 -15.15 23.66
N ASP A 306 -18.66 -16.07 23.74
CA ASP A 306 -18.48 -17.44 23.27
C ASP A 306 -18.86 -17.56 21.76
N ALA A 307 -19.45 -16.52 21.20
CA ALA A 307 -19.94 -16.50 19.83
C ALA A 307 -18.81 -16.23 18.85
N LEU A 308 -18.95 -16.73 17.62
CA LEU A 308 -18.08 -16.32 16.51
C LEU A 308 -18.57 -14.95 15.99
N ASP A 309 -18.05 -13.89 16.55
CA ASP A 309 -18.43 -12.50 16.26
C ASP A 309 -17.20 -11.60 15.98
N THR A 310 -17.28 -10.32 16.30
CA THR A 310 -16.22 -9.33 16.05
C THR A 310 -15.11 -9.33 17.10
N ASP A 311 -15.30 -9.97 18.26
CA ASP A 311 -14.22 -10.16 19.21
C ASP A 311 -13.35 -11.36 18.79
N ASN A 312 -12.16 -11.46 19.27
CA ASN A 312 -11.17 -12.39 18.73
C ASN A 312 -11.25 -13.81 19.34
N ALA A 313 -12.33 -14.17 20.08
CA ALA A 313 -12.46 -15.47 20.74
C ALA A 313 -13.82 -16.12 20.45
N SER A 314 -13.90 -17.44 20.61
CA SER A 314 -15.17 -18.18 20.50
C SER A 314 -15.06 -19.56 21.16
N PHE A 315 -16.22 -20.15 21.47
CA PHE A 315 -16.35 -21.58 21.77
C PHE A 315 -17.28 -22.23 20.75
N ALA A 316 -16.74 -23.05 19.87
CA ALA A 316 -17.48 -23.73 18.82
C ALA A 316 -16.95 -25.16 18.61
N ALA A 317 -17.83 -26.08 18.23
CA ALA A 317 -17.45 -27.48 17.94
C ALA A 317 -16.65 -28.15 19.08
N GLY A 318 -16.91 -27.77 20.34
CA GLY A 318 -16.22 -28.33 21.50
C GLY A 318 -14.82 -27.79 21.77
N ALA A 319 -14.43 -26.70 21.13
CA ALA A 319 -13.12 -26.08 21.27
C ALA A 319 -13.21 -24.58 21.59
N VAL A 320 -12.31 -24.09 22.43
CA VAL A 320 -12.03 -22.66 22.59
C VAL A 320 -11.06 -22.25 21.48
N ALA A 321 -11.40 -21.21 20.72
CA ALA A 321 -10.56 -20.65 19.68
C ALA A 321 -10.31 -19.16 19.92
N VAL A 322 -9.07 -18.70 19.64
CA VAL A 322 -8.68 -17.28 19.72
C VAL A 322 -7.84 -16.90 18.51
N VAL A 323 -8.18 -15.84 17.82
CA VAL A 323 -7.45 -15.31 16.67
C VAL A 323 -6.75 -14.01 17.08
N PHE A 324 -5.41 -14.03 17.10
CA PHE A 324 -4.60 -12.84 17.43
C PHE A 324 -4.19 -12.06 16.20
N GLY A 325 -4.29 -12.68 15.00
CA GLY A 325 -3.80 -12.05 13.75
C GLY A 325 -2.28 -11.87 13.77
N ASN A 326 -1.82 -10.80 13.12
CA ASN A 326 -0.39 -10.47 13.07
C ASN A 326 0.07 -9.94 14.42
N THR A 327 0.98 -10.66 15.06
CA THR A 327 1.47 -10.35 16.42
C THR A 327 2.98 -10.15 16.41
N ALA A 328 3.42 -8.93 16.77
CA ALA A 328 4.85 -8.62 16.88
C ALA A 328 5.47 -9.28 18.12
N ALA A 329 6.68 -9.82 17.97
CA ALA A 329 7.51 -10.28 19.07
C ALA A 329 8.48 -9.17 19.54
N PRO A 330 8.86 -9.12 20.84
CA PRO A 330 8.39 -10.00 21.90
C PRO A 330 6.97 -9.68 22.37
N ALA A 331 6.19 -10.72 22.66
CA ALA A 331 4.85 -10.58 23.22
C ALA A 331 4.49 -11.78 24.09
N THR A 332 3.58 -11.56 25.06
CA THR A 332 2.93 -12.62 25.81
C THR A 332 1.43 -12.44 25.69
N ARG A 333 0.72 -13.54 25.40
CA ARG A 333 -0.74 -13.58 25.35
C ARG A 333 -1.24 -14.57 26.37
N VAL A 334 -2.29 -14.22 27.10
CA VAL A 334 -2.87 -15.06 28.14
C VAL A 334 -4.34 -15.31 27.81
N ILE A 335 -4.72 -16.58 27.73
CA ILE A 335 -6.10 -17.01 27.55
C ILE A 335 -6.52 -17.74 28.83
N GLU A 336 -7.66 -17.38 29.40
CA GLU A 336 -8.28 -18.15 30.45
C GLU A 336 -9.69 -18.56 30.05
N PHE A 337 -10.10 -19.74 30.48
CA PHE A 337 -11.47 -20.23 30.34
C PHE A 337 -11.74 -21.29 31.40
N LYS A 338 -13.03 -21.62 31.63
CA LYS A 338 -13.44 -22.58 32.63
C LYS A 338 -14.16 -23.79 32.03
N ALA A 339 -13.97 -24.93 32.64
CA ALA A 339 -14.72 -26.13 32.33
C ALA A 339 -15.10 -26.89 33.58
N THR A 340 -16.31 -27.47 33.58
CA THR A 340 -16.82 -28.33 34.68
C THR A 340 -16.48 -29.78 34.39
N VAL A 341 -15.98 -30.51 35.36
CA VAL A 341 -15.76 -31.96 35.29
C VAL A 341 -17.11 -32.69 35.26
N ASN A 342 -17.33 -33.56 34.28
CA ASN A 342 -18.57 -34.33 34.11
C ASN A 342 -18.75 -35.41 35.17
#